data_207df4404bce1f3534c465cdc5331f8d
#
_entry.id   207df4404bce1f3534c465cdc5331f8d
#
_cell.length_a   1.000
_cell.length_b   1.000
_cell.length_c   1.000
_cell.angle_alpha   90.00
_cell.angle_beta   90.00
_cell.angle_gamma   90.00
#
_symmetry.space_group_name_H-M   'P 1'
#
loop_
_entity.id
_entity.type
_entity.pdbx_description
1 polymer ?
#
loop_
_entity_poly.entity_id
_entity_poly.type
_entity_poly.pdbx_seq_one_letter_code
_entity_poly.pdbx_strand_id
1 'polypeptide(L)'
;MARLLVVGAGIAGIAAALESCRLGHDVAMVDASNPLGGRGTSIEQQGWILDAGPHFLADSGEIREWLKKSSKVPLANRRIDPRKTYILRKGVLRRLPLSKEAIEPYDSDSAERRRLLGITRYLSSQMKNNPTLSVEKWLEDKPQAIIDIVESLTIHTTRLHPELGADLSFHFPEIILALRGKNLFSPLGGWAEVTGRFLAALDGLDVQTRSASPVERLLKDKKGMIRGARLQGNVKVEADGVIMATPLIPTEKILESSRIDIQLPEPCELKASVWDMLLSQRLFHGIHAIWDADRRIAIYIPNHFTPEKIPEEMRKEHTYLQILSFSGSQTIVELLDERCAGWRTHLVDERKLDNVVISQASEVFEGRPGRLYEQPLLDHGVALAGDWMSDEAWLSEGAFISGLKAARELHEKLNE
;
A
#
# COMPACT_ATOMS: atom_id res chain seq x y z
N MET A 1 2.19 -12.55 30.98
CA MET A 1 1.51 -13.29 29.91
C MET A 1 0.03 -12.96 29.98
N ALA A 2 -0.53 -12.36 28.93
CA ALA A 2 -1.93 -11.97 28.85
C ALA A 2 -2.53 -12.59 27.58
N ARG A 3 -3.84 -12.72 27.53
CA ARG A 3 -4.57 -13.13 26.33
C ARG A 3 -4.99 -11.90 25.54
N LEU A 4 -4.54 -11.78 24.28
CA LEU A 4 -4.85 -10.66 23.40
C LEU A 4 -5.76 -11.08 22.27
N LEU A 5 -6.69 -10.21 21.92
CA LEU A 5 -7.54 -10.35 20.74
C LEU A 5 -7.15 -9.31 19.69
N VAL A 6 -6.76 -9.78 18.51
CA VAL A 6 -6.53 -8.90 17.35
C VAL A 6 -7.77 -8.94 16.46
N VAL A 7 -8.35 -7.77 16.18
CA VAL A 7 -9.53 -7.58 15.33
C VAL A 7 -9.09 -7.00 14.01
N GLY A 8 -9.19 -7.79 12.94
CA GLY A 8 -8.68 -7.50 11.60
C GLY A 8 -7.39 -8.27 11.28
N ALA A 9 -7.41 -9.07 10.22
CA ALA A 9 -6.30 -9.90 9.76
C ALA A 9 -5.66 -9.34 8.47
N GLY A 10 -5.66 -8.02 8.30
CA GLY A 10 -4.83 -7.32 7.35
C GLY A 10 -3.38 -7.21 7.84
N ILE A 11 -2.51 -6.57 7.07
CA ILE A 11 -1.06 -6.46 7.40
C ILE A 11 -0.82 -5.86 8.79
N ALA A 12 -1.60 -4.86 9.22
CA ALA A 12 -1.48 -4.28 10.56
C ALA A 12 -1.81 -5.29 11.67
N GLY A 13 -2.93 -6.03 11.53
CA GLY A 13 -3.33 -7.04 12.52
C GLY A 13 -2.36 -8.22 12.55
N ILE A 14 -1.88 -8.68 11.40
CA ILE A 14 -0.86 -9.72 11.32
C ILE A 14 0.42 -9.28 12.05
N ALA A 15 0.91 -8.06 11.80
CA ALA A 15 2.08 -7.51 12.49
C ALA A 15 1.86 -7.41 13.99
N ALA A 16 0.68 -6.95 14.41
CA ALA A 16 0.31 -6.87 15.82
C ALA A 16 0.29 -8.25 16.51
N ALA A 17 -0.28 -9.26 15.84
CA ALA A 17 -0.31 -10.63 16.37
C ALA A 17 1.09 -11.23 16.50
N LEU A 18 1.94 -11.09 15.47
CA LEU A 18 3.32 -11.57 15.49
C LEU A 18 4.13 -10.93 16.62
N GLU A 19 4.01 -9.61 16.79
CA GLU A 19 4.73 -8.89 17.84
C GLU A 19 4.19 -9.24 19.24
N SER A 20 2.87 -9.41 19.38
CA SER A 20 2.26 -9.85 20.64
C SER A 20 2.74 -11.23 21.07
N CYS A 21 2.85 -12.18 20.12
CA CYS A 21 3.43 -13.50 20.38
C CYS A 21 4.91 -13.39 20.80
N ARG A 22 5.70 -12.54 20.10
CA ARG A 22 7.11 -12.28 20.45
C ARG A 22 7.26 -11.72 21.87
N LEU A 23 6.30 -10.92 22.32
CA LEU A 23 6.23 -10.37 23.69
C LEU A 23 5.70 -11.36 24.73
N GLY A 24 5.36 -12.59 24.33
CA GLY A 24 4.96 -13.68 25.23
C GLY A 24 3.48 -13.71 25.59
N HIS A 25 2.62 -13.14 24.74
CA HIS A 25 1.16 -13.19 24.91
C HIS A 25 0.52 -14.39 24.19
N ASP A 26 -0.62 -14.86 24.70
CA ASP A 26 -1.55 -15.75 23.97
C ASP A 26 -2.43 -14.91 23.04
N VAL A 27 -2.48 -15.24 21.75
CA VAL A 27 -3.12 -14.40 20.74
C VAL A 27 -4.22 -15.13 20.00
N ALA A 28 -5.41 -14.52 19.97
CA ALA A 28 -6.47 -14.87 19.05
C ALA A 28 -6.65 -13.74 18.03
N MET A 29 -6.93 -14.09 16.75
CA MET A 29 -7.15 -13.13 15.69
C MET A 29 -8.48 -13.42 14.95
N VAL A 30 -9.28 -12.40 14.71
CA VAL A 30 -10.57 -12.51 14.02
C VAL A 30 -10.67 -11.52 12.86
N ASP A 31 -11.30 -11.90 11.77
CA ASP A 31 -11.55 -11.03 10.62
C ASP A 31 -12.96 -11.26 10.06
N ALA A 32 -13.58 -10.18 9.59
CA ALA A 32 -14.87 -10.23 8.93
C ALA A 32 -14.81 -10.90 7.55
N SER A 33 -13.65 -10.91 6.93
CA SER A 33 -13.42 -11.38 5.56
C SER A 33 -12.94 -12.83 5.51
N ASN A 34 -13.10 -13.44 4.35
CA ASN A 34 -12.48 -14.70 3.94
C ASN A 34 -12.13 -14.59 2.45
N PRO A 35 -10.85 -14.76 2.05
CA PRO A 35 -9.68 -15.13 2.86
C PRO A 35 -9.17 -13.99 3.77
N LEU A 36 -8.29 -14.36 4.72
CA LEU A 36 -7.54 -13.42 5.55
C LEU A 36 -6.49 -12.69 4.71
N GLY A 37 -6.02 -11.51 5.17
CA GLY A 37 -4.99 -10.72 4.48
C GLY A 37 -5.45 -9.30 4.11
N GLY A 38 -6.75 -9.03 4.20
CA GLY A 38 -7.34 -7.72 3.93
C GLY A 38 -7.04 -7.24 2.50
N ARG A 39 -6.56 -6.00 2.35
CA ARG A 39 -6.17 -5.43 1.04
C ARG A 39 -4.94 -6.13 0.41
N GLY A 40 -4.17 -6.86 1.19
CA GLY A 40 -3.00 -7.61 0.76
C GLY A 40 -3.32 -9.03 0.26
N THR A 41 -4.40 -9.21 -0.50
CA THR A 41 -4.81 -10.49 -1.07
C THR A 41 -4.64 -10.49 -2.59
N SER A 42 -4.35 -11.67 -3.14
CA SER A 42 -4.41 -11.94 -4.58
C SER A 42 -5.40 -13.07 -4.84
N ILE A 43 -5.93 -13.13 -6.02
CA ILE A 43 -6.70 -14.28 -6.49
C ILE A 43 -5.97 -14.94 -7.67
N GLU A 44 -6.09 -16.24 -7.77
CA GLU A 44 -5.71 -16.97 -8.97
C GLU A 44 -6.96 -17.23 -9.81
N GLN A 45 -6.94 -16.81 -11.07
CA GLN A 45 -8.02 -16.99 -12.02
C GLN A 45 -7.43 -17.49 -13.34
N GLN A 46 -7.83 -18.69 -13.78
CA GLN A 46 -7.34 -19.32 -15.02
C GLN A 46 -5.80 -19.35 -15.14
N GLY A 47 -5.08 -19.53 -14.02
CA GLY A 47 -3.61 -19.51 -13.96
C GLY A 47 -2.98 -18.10 -13.89
N TRP A 48 -3.79 -17.04 -13.79
CA TRP A 48 -3.33 -15.68 -13.57
C TRP A 48 -3.31 -15.35 -12.10
N ILE A 49 -2.31 -14.58 -11.70
CA ILE A 49 -2.26 -13.98 -10.36
C ILE A 49 -2.69 -12.52 -10.46
N LEU A 50 -3.89 -12.24 -9.96
CA LEU A 50 -4.51 -10.92 -9.94
C LEU A 50 -4.45 -10.36 -8.51
N ASP A 51 -3.66 -9.32 -8.32
CA ASP A 51 -3.69 -8.53 -7.09
C ASP A 51 -4.87 -7.55 -7.15
N ALA A 52 -5.32 -7.04 -6.01
CA ALA A 52 -6.29 -5.95 -5.98
C ALA A 52 -5.59 -4.61 -6.30
N GLY A 53 -5.07 -4.49 -7.51
CA GLY A 53 -4.19 -3.42 -7.95
C GLY A 53 -2.70 -3.71 -7.70
N PRO A 54 -1.82 -2.81 -8.13
CA PRO A 54 -0.39 -3.00 -8.03
C PRO A 54 0.10 -2.85 -6.58
N HIS A 55 0.78 -3.87 -6.07
CA HIS A 55 1.38 -3.90 -4.75
C HIS A 55 2.90 -4.07 -4.84
N PHE A 56 3.64 -3.22 -4.13
CA PHE A 56 5.09 -3.22 -4.13
C PHE A 56 5.67 -3.21 -2.72
N LEU A 57 6.89 -3.70 -2.60
CA LEU A 57 7.68 -3.73 -1.37
C LEU A 57 8.91 -2.83 -1.53
N ALA A 58 9.33 -2.19 -0.45
CA ALA A 58 10.64 -1.57 -0.34
C ALA A 58 11.70 -2.62 0.06
N ASP A 59 12.93 -2.49 -0.45
CA ASP A 59 14.03 -3.41 -0.11
C ASP A 59 14.52 -3.25 1.34
N SER A 60 14.35 -2.06 1.89
CA SER A 60 14.73 -1.68 3.26
C SER A 60 13.54 -1.52 4.20
N GLY A 61 12.31 -1.95 3.79
CA GLY A 61 11.12 -1.86 4.63
C GLY A 61 11.07 -2.94 5.71
N GLU A 62 10.33 -2.67 6.78
CA GLU A 62 10.14 -3.59 7.93
C GLU A 62 9.50 -4.92 7.51
N ILE A 63 8.53 -4.88 6.57
CA ILE A 63 7.92 -6.09 6.00
C ILE A 63 9.02 -7.01 5.43
N ARG A 64 9.91 -6.44 4.61
CA ARG A 64 10.95 -7.23 3.97
C ARG A 64 12.01 -7.73 4.94
N GLU A 65 12.38 -6.92 5.91
CA GLU A 65 13.31 -7.33 6.97
C GLU A 65 12.73 -8.47 7.80
N TRP A 66 11.45 -8.39 8.12
CA TRP A 66 10.77 -9.47 8.83
C TRP A 66 10.76 -10.76 7.99
N LEU A 67 10.39 -10.68 6.71
CA LEU A 67 10.38 -11.83 5.79
C LEU A 67 11.76 -12.48 5.63
N LYS A 68 12.83 -11.70 5.62
CA LYS A 68 14.20 -12.21 5.57
C LYS A 68 14.60 -12.98 6.84
N LYS A 69 14.15 -12.51 8.01
CA LYS A 69 14.47 -13.12 9.31
C LYS A 69 13.62 -14.36 9.60
N SER A 70 12.38 -14.38 9.16
CA SER A 70 11.39 -15.40 9.51
C SER A 70 11.39 -16.60 8.54
N SER A 71 11.91 -16.47 7.34
CA SER A 71 11.86 -17.51 6.31
C SER A 71 13.24 -17.88 5.78
N LYS A 72 13.52 -19.18 5.73
CA LYS A 72 14.74 -19.72 5.08
C LYS A 72 14.69 -19.58 3.55
N VAL A 73 13.50 -19.41 2.98
CA VAL A 73 13.29 -19.25 1.53
C VAL A 73 13.09 -17.78 1.22
N PRO A 74 13.99 -17.14 0.49
CA PRO A 74 13.83 -15.74 0.10
C PRO A 74 12.54 -15.52 -0.68
N LEU A 75 11.89 -14.38 -0.47
CA LEU A 75 10.75 -13.96 -1.28
C LEU A 75 11.21 -13.66 -2.70
N ALA A 76 10.76 -14.45 -3.66
CA ALA A 76 11.03 -14.21 -5.06
C ALA A 76 10.28 -12.97 -5.54
N ASN A 77 11.00 -12.04 -6.14
CA ASN A 77 10.44 -10.76 -6.57
C ASN A 77 11.21 -10.17 -7.75
N ARG A 78 10.58 -9.21 -8.43
CA ARG A 78 11.17 -8.41 -9.50
C ARG A 78 10.91 -6.94 -9.24
N ARG A 79 11.75 -6.09 -9.83
CA ARG A 79 11.68 -4.64 -9.65
C ARG A 79 11.12 -3.94 -10.88
N ILE A 80 10.30 -2.93 -10.67
CA ILE A 80 10.03 -1.91 -11.70
C ILE A 80 11.27 -1.04 -11.86
N ASP A 81 11.78 -0.93 -13.08
CA ASP A 81 12.88 -0.02 -13.40
C ASP A 81 12.32 1.36 -13.74
N PRO A 82 12.62 2.41 -12.96
CA PRO A 82 12.15 3.77 -13.24
C PRO A 82 12.57 4.29 -14.62
N ARG A 83 13.69 3.79 -15.18
CA ARG A 83 14.13 4.15 -16.54
C ARG A 83 13.27 3.56 -17.64
N LYS A 84 12.39 2.62 -17.31
CA LYS A 84 11.37 2.03 -18.19
C LYS A 84 9.96 2.53 -17.83
N THR A 85 9.88 3.59 -17.06
CA THR A 85 8.62 4.29 -16.73
C THR A 85 8.44 5.46 -17.70
N TYR A 86 7.21 5.65 -18.12
CA TYR A 86 6.80 6.68 -19.07
C TYR A 86 5.74 7.58 -18.43
N ILE A 87 5.65 8.80 -18.94
CA ILE A 87 4.57 9.72 -18.63
C ILE A 87 3.78 10.05 -19.91
N LEU A 88 2.48 10.04 -19.81
CA LEU A 88 1.55 10.55 -20.82
C LEU A 88 1.06 11.90 -20.34
N ARG A 89 1.35 12.94 -21.10
CA ARG A 89 0.94 14.32 -20.79
C ARG A 89 0.63 15.07 -22.06
N LYS A 90 -0.54 15.73 -22.13
CA LYS A 90 -1.04 16.45 -23.32
C LYS A 90 -1.00 15.57 -24.57
N GLY A 91 -1.45 14.32 -24.42
CA GLY A 91 -1.49 13.34 -25.51
C GLY A 91 -0.12 12.79 -25.95
N VAL A 92 1.00 13.21 -25.35
CA VAL A 92 2.35 12.77 -25.74
C VAL A 92 2.92 11.81 -24.69
N LEU A 93 3.25 10.58 -25.13
CA LEU A 93 3.93 9.59 -24.30
C LEU A 93 5.44 9.80 -24.37
N ARG A 94 6.06 10.05 -23.22
CA ARG A 94 7.51 10.26 -23.10
C ARG A 94 8.08 9.35 -22.03
N ARG A 95 9.32 8.91 -22.25
CA ARG A 95 10.09 8.23 -21.20
C ARG A 95 10.50 9.23 -20.13
N LEU A 96 10.50 8.82 -18.86
CA LEU A 96 11.00 9.69 -17.79
C LEU A 96 12.45 10.10 -18.08
N PRO A 97 12.83 11.39 -17.87
CA PRO A 97 14.13 11.92 -18.24
C PRO A 97 15.25 11.49 -17.27
N LEU A 98 15.50 10.18 -17.23
CA LEU A 98 16.48 9.50 -16.37
C LEU A 98 17.72 8.99 -17.13
N SER A 99 17.84 9.28 -18.42
CA SER A 99 19.02 9.03 -19.26
C SER A 99 19.26 10.18 -20.22
N LYS A 100 20.46 10.25 -20.83
CA LYS A 100 20.79 11.31 -21.78
C LYS A 100 19.76 11.39 -22.91
N GLU A 101 19.41 10.26 -23.51
CA GLU A 101 18.46 10.14 -24.63
C GLU A 101 17.04 10.54 -24.20
N ALA A 102 16.65 10.22 -22.98
CA ALA A 102 15.31 10.55 -22.47
C ALA A 102 15.18 12.04 -22.04
N ILE A 103 16.29 12.74 -21.82
CA ILE A 103 16.32 14.17 -21.49
C ILE A 103 16.18 15.04 -22.75
N GLU A 104 16.65 14.58 -23.91
CA GLU A 104 16.65 15.37 -25.16
C GLU A 104 15.27 15.96 -25.50
N PRO A 105 14.14 15.23 -25.42
CA PRO A 105 12.82 15.76 -25.75
C PRO A 105 12.29 16.89 -24.85
N TYR A 106 12.99 17.20 -23.75
CA TYR A 106 12.56 18.22 -22.78
C TYR A 106 13.19 19.59 -23.02
N ASP A 107 14.03 19.74 -24.06
CA ASP A 107 14.70 21.01 -24.40
C ASP A 107 15.40 21.68 -23.19
N SER A 108 16.01 20.85 -22.34
CA SER A 108 16.65 21.27 -21.10
C SER A 108 17.98 22.00 -21.36
N ASP A 109 18.26 23.07 -20.62
CA ASP A 109 19.54 23.73 -20.65
C ASP A 109 20.66 22.86 -20.01
N SER A 110 21.91 23.33 -20.08
CA SER A 110 23.06 22.58 -19.57
C SER A 110 23.06 22.42 -18.05
N ALA A 111 22.44 23.34 -17.31
CA ALA A 111 22.32 23.24 -15.85
C ALA A 111 21.23 22.25 -15.45
N GLU A 112 20.10 22.30 -16.12
CA GLU A 112 19.00 21.36 -15.92
C GLU A 112 19.41 19.92 -16.28
N ARG A 113 20.07 19.70 -17.42
CA ARG A 113 20.62 18.39 -17.80
C ARG A 113 21.54 17.80 -16.73
N ARG A 114 22.41 18.63 -16.11
CA ARG A 114 23.24 18.18 -14.99
C ARG A 114 22.43 17.80 -13.77
N ARG A 115 21.37 18.54 -13.44
CA ARG A 115 20.45 18.20 -12.33
C ARG A 115 19.74 16.88 -12.60
N LEU A 116 19.20 16.67 -13.80
CA LEU A 116 18.50 15.45 -14.21
C LEU A 116 19.43 14.22 -14.18
N LEU A 117 20.64 14.32 -14.69
CA LEU A 117 21.63 13.24 -14.63
C LEU A 117 22.10 12.95 -13.19
N GLY A 118 22.03 13.95 -12.30
CA GLY A 118 22.32 13.82 -10.88
C GLY A 118 21.10 13.87 -9.98
N ILE A 119 19.92 13.46 -10.48
CA ILE A 119 18.61 13.72 -9.84
C ILE A 119 18.53 13.22 -8.39
N THR A 120 19.08 12.06 -8.06
CA THR A 120 19.09 11.55 -6.67
C THR A 120 19.84 12.48 -5.71
N ARG A 121 20.98 13.05 -6.16
CA ARG A 121 21.75 14.00 -5.37
C ARG A 121 21.01 15.33 -5.25
N TYR A 122 20.40 15.76 -6.35
CA TYR A 122 19.61 17.00 -6.37
C TYR A 122 18.42 16.91 -5.39
N LEU A 123 17.60 15.87 -5.45
CA LEU A 123 16.49 15.67 -4.54
C LEU A 123 16.94 15.55 -3.07
N SER A 124 18.04 14.81 -2.81
CA SER A 124 18.60 14.72 -1.46
C SER A 124 19.02 16.08 -0.89
N SER A 125 19.60 16.96 -1.73
CA SER A 125 19.97 18.33 -1.34
C SER A 125 18.74 19.18 -1.06
N GLN A 126 17.70 19.10 -1.92
CA GLN A 126 16.46 19.87 -1.75
C GLN A 126 15.74 19.49 -0.46
N MET A 127 15.61 18.19 -0.19
CA MET A 127 15.03 17.67 1.05
C MET A 127 15.80 18.16 2.29
N LYS A 128 17.13 18.12 2.26
CA LYS A 128 17.95 18.57 3.38
C LYS A 128 17.80 20.07 3.67
N ASN A 129 17.68 20.87 2.61
CA ASN A 129 17.61 22.34 2.72
C ASN A 129 16.18 22.83 3.06
N ASN A 130 15.14 22.08 2.68
CA ASN A 130 13.73 22.46 2.81
C ASN A 130 12.87 21.28 3.28
N PRO A 131 13.17 20.66 4.43
CA PRO A 131 12.53 19.38 4.83
C PRO A 131 11.01 19.48 4.98
N THR A 132 10.49 20.60 5.43
CA THR A 132 9.07 20.84 5.72
C THR A 132 8.34 21.56 4.59
N LEU A 133 9.00 21.80 3.45
CA LEU A 133 8.32 22.35 2.28
C LEU A 133 7.48 21.26 1.62
N SER A 134 6.22 21.55 1.30
CA SER A 134 5.39 20.59 0.57
C SER A 134 5.90 20.34 -0.85
N VAL A 135 5.73 19.12 -1.33
CA VAL A 135 6.12 18.74 -2.69
C VAL A 135 5.41 19.59 -3.74
N GLU A 136 4.11 19.85 -3.55
CA GLU A 136 3.31 20.71 -4.43
C GLU A 136 3.97 22.08 -4.61
N LYS A 137 4.19 22.79 -3.49
CA LYS A 137 4.79 24.12 -3.50
C LYS A 137 6.21 24.11 -4.04
N TRP A 138 6.97 23.04 -3.79
CA TRP A 138 8.32 22.90 -4.34
C TRP A 138 8.30 22.72 -5.86
N LEU A 139 7.24 22.12 -6.44
CA LEU A 139 7.13 21.90 -7.88
C LEU A 139 6.71 23.15 -8.67
N GLU A 140 6.13 24.19 -8.06
CA GLU A 140 5.55 25.36 -8.74
C GLU A 140 6.53 26.04 -9.72
N ASP A 141 7.81 26.08 -9.39
CA ASP A 141 8.86 26.75 -10.18
C ASP A 141 9.80 25.77 -10.90
N LYS A 142 9.47 24.47 -10.96
CA LYS A 142 10.36 23.47 -11.54
C LYS A 142 10.13 23.24 -13.03
N PRO A 143 11.22 22.97 -13.79
CA PRO A 143 11.10 22.54 -15.17
C PRO A 143 10.27 21.27 -15.32
N GLN A 144 9.55 21.14 -16.45
CA GLN A 144 8.65 20.02 -16.71
C GLN A 144 9.30 18.65 -16.53
N ALA A 145 10.57 18.50 -16.89
CA ALA A 145 11.32 17.26 -16.71
C ALA A 145 11.43 16.82 -15.24
N ILE A 146 11.61 17.78 -14.31
CA ILE A 146 11.65 17.50 -12.87
C ILE A 146 10.25 17.19 -12.34
N ILE A 147 9.23 17.95 -12.79
CA ILE A 147 7.83 17.70 -12.44
C ILE A 147 7.45 16.27 -12.84
N ASP A 148 7.73 15.86 -14.06
CA ASP A 148 7.40 14.54 -14.60
C ASP A 148 8.06 13.41 -13.79
N ILE A 149 9.32 13.55 -13.37
CA ILE A 149 9.99 12.57 -12.51
C ILE A 149 9.32 12.48 -11.14
N VAL A 150 9.14 13.62 -10.49
CA VAL A 150 8.67 13.66 -9.11
C VAL A 150 7.20 13.21 -9.04
N GLU A 151 6.33 13.76 -9.88
CA GLU A 151 4.92 13.37 -9.92
C GLU A 151 4.74 11.88 -10.22
N SER A 152 5.38 11.38 -11.28
CA SER A 152 5.27 9.96 -11.65
C SER A 152 5.80 9.04 -10.55
N LEU A 153 6.99 9.31 -10.00
CA LEU A 153 7.56 8.43 -8.98
C LEU A 153 6.83 8.53 -7.64
N THR A 154 6.29 9.70 -7.27
CA THR A 154 5.42 9.82 -6.09
C THR A 154 4.22 8.91 -6.21
N ILE A 155 3.50 8.94 -7.33
CA ILE A 155 2.36 8.06 -7.57
C ILE A 155 2.77 6.58 -7.52
N HIS A 156 3.90 6.22 -8.09
CA HIS A 156 4.35 4.83 -8.09
C HIS A 156 4.81 4.33 -6.72
N THR A 157 5.31 5.20 -5.84
CA THR A 157 5.83 4.81 -4.52
C THR A 157 4.81 4.95 -3.39
N THR A 158 4.06 6.04 -3.34
CA THR A 158 3.16 6.37 -2.22
C THR A 158 1.68 6.35 -2.59
N ARG A 159 1.33 6.30 -3.88
CA ARG A 159 -0.04 6.47 -4.42
C ARG A 159 -0.63 7.87 -4.20
N LEU A 160 0.07 8.77 -3.54
CA LEU A 160 -0.40 10.13 -3.30
C LEU A 160 0.04 11.06 -4.42
N HIS A 161 -0.86 11.93 -4.86
CA HIS A 161 -0.49 12.99 -5.78
C HIS A 161 0.23 14.12 -5.01
N PRO A 162 1.23 14.80 -5.60
CA PRO A 162 1.92 15.94 -4.96
C PRO A 162 0.99 17.01 -4.39
N GLU A 163 -0.17 17.25 -5.01
CA GLU A 163 -1.20 18.20 -4.55
C GLU A 163 -1.73 17.92 -3.14
N LEU A 164 -1.50 16.73 -2.59
CA LEU A 164 -1.91 16.40 -1.23
C LEU A 164 -1.01 16.98 -0.14
N GLY A 165 0.01 17.76 -0.51
CA GLY A 165 0.73 18.64 0.39
C GLY A 165 1.74 17.97 1.33
N ALA A 166 2.12 16.72 1.10
CA ALA A 166 3.14 16.07 1.92
C ALA A 166 4.54 16.68 1.73
N ASP A 167 5.32 16.69 2.80
CA ASP A 167 6.64 17.30 2.85
C ASP A 167 7.69 16.60 1.98
N LEU A 168 8.71 17.33 1.57
CA LEU A 168 9.87 16.77 0.85
C LEU A 168 10.58 15.69 1.68
N SER A 169 10.68 15.88 2.99
CA SER A 169 11.32 14.92 3.90
C SER A 169 10.63 13.57 3.90
N PHE A 170 9.38 13.52 3.48
CA PHE A 170 8.57 12.30 3.47
C PHE A 170 8.49 11.64 2.09
N HIS A 171 8.27 12.40 1.02
CA HIS A 171 8.16 11.84 -0.33
C HIS A 171 9.51 11.55 -0.99
N PHE A 172 10.50 12.42 -0.81
CA PHE A 172 11.77 12.27 -1.53
C PHE A 172 12.58 11.04 -1.14
N PRO A 173 12.59 10.55 0.12
CA PRO A 173 13.23 9.28 0.44
C PRO A 173 12.71 8.13 -0.44
N GLU A 174 11.40 8.00 -0.64
CA GLU A 174 10.78 6.95 -1.44
C GLU A 174 11.18 7.06 -2.92
N ILE A 175 11.15 8.28 -3.47
CA ILE A 175 11.61 8.55 -4.85
C ILE A 175 13.09 8.20 -5.02
N ILE A 176 13.93 8.61 -4.07
CA ILE A 176 15.37 8.34 -4.10
C ILE A 176 15.64 6.83 -4.01
N LEU A 177 14.91 6.10 -3.16
CA LEU A 177 15.00 4.64 -3.08
C LEU A 177 14.59 3.99 -4.40
N ALA A 178 13.52 4.45 -5.04
CA ALA A 178 13.09 3.95 -6.35
C ALA A 178 14.16 4.20 -7.42
N LEU A 179 14.70 5.41 -7.50
CA LEU A 179 15.78 5.78 -8.44
C LEU A 179 17.07 4.96 -8.23
N ARG A 180 17.38 4.60 -6.98
CA ARG A 180 18.52 3.74 -6.62
C ARG A 180 18.23 2.25 -6.80
N GLY A 181 17.01 1.90 -7.17
CA GLY A 181 16.58 0.52 -7.33
C GLY A 181 16.37 -0.24 -6.03
N LYS A 182 16.00 0.45 -4.98
CA LYS A 182 15.78 -0.09 -3.63
C LYS A 182 14.31 -0.10 -3.22
N ASN A 183 13.41 0.23 -4.13
CA ASN A 183 11.95 0.25 -3.93
C ASN A 183 11.25 -0.35 -5.16
N LEU A 184 9.93 -0.50 -5.11
CA LEU A 184 9.07 -0.99 -6.19
C LEU A 184 9.34 -2.46 -6.58
N PHE A 185 9.55 -3.32 -5.58
CA PHE A 185 9.65 -4.77 -5.78
C PHE A 185 8.26 -5.41 -5.77
N SER A 186 7.93 -6.14 -6.85
CA SER A 186 6.69 -6.93 -6.95
C SER A 186 6.99 -8.40 -6.65
N PRO A 187 6.27 -9.04 -5.71
CA PRO A 187 6.36 -10.48 -5.46
C PRO A 187 5.90 -11.28 -6.68
N LEU A 188 6.60 -12.41 -6.99
CA LEU A 188 6.25 -13.22 -8.15
C LEU A 188 4.90 -13.95 -7.96
N GLY A 189 4.64 -14.45 -6.77
CA GLY A 189 3.37 -15.08 -6.39
C GLY A 189 2.27 -14.10 -6.00
N GLY A 190 2.40 -12.82 -6.36
CA GLY A 190 1.48 -11.77 -5.94
C GLY A 190 1.59 -11.42 -4.46
N TRP A 191 0.69 -10.56 -4.00
CA TRP A 191 0.70 -10.13 -2.60
C TRP A 191 0.22 -11.23 -1.64
N ALA A 192 -0.58 -12.18 -2.13
CA ALA A 192 -0.99 -13.36 -1.36
C ALA A 192 0.20 -14.22 -0.89
N GLU A 193 1.33 -14.23 -1.63
CA GLU A 193 2.55 -14.90 -1.17
C GLU A 193 3.12 -14.22 0.08
N VAL A 194 3.08 -12.89 0.14
CA VAL A 194 3.56 -12.11 1.29
C VAL A 194 2.68 -12.38 2.51
N THR A 195 1.36 -12.21 2.36
CA THR A 195 0.41 -12.46 3.46
C THR A 195 0.37 -13.93 3.86
N GLY A 196 0.47 -14.86 2.91
CA GLY A 196 0.53 -16.29 3.18
C GLY A 196 1.74 -16.69 4.05
N ARG A 197 2.91 -16.08 3.82
CA ARG A 197 4.10 -16.32 4.68
C ARG A 197 3.90 -15.81 6.10
N PHE A 198 3.24 -14.68 6.27
CA PHE A 198 2.90 -14.15 7.59
C PHE A 198 1.86 -15.04 8.31
N LEU A 199 0.81 -15.45 7.60
CA LEU A 199 -0.22 -16.33 8.18
C LEU A 199 0.36 -17.70 8.57
N ALA A 200 1.24 -18.27 7.75
CA ALA A 200 1.96 -19.50 8.11
C ALA A 200 2.85 -19.34 9.34
N ALA A 201 3.44 -18.15 9.54
CA ALA A 201 4.21 -17.88 10.75
C ALA A 201 3.30 -17.76 11.99
N LEU A 202 2.12 -17.18 11.88
CA LEU A 202 1.13 -17.13 12.97
C LEU A 202 0.62 -18.54 13.34
N ASP A 203 0.38 -19.38 12.33
CA ASP A 203 0.00 -20.78 12.55
C ASP A 203 1.10 -21.55 13.32
N GLY A 204 2.36 -21.32 12.95
CA GLY A 204 3.52 -21.88 13.67
C GLY A 204 3.72 -21.34 15.09
N LEU A 205 2.98 -20.29 15.49
CA LEU A 205 2.95 -19.72 16.85
C LEU A 205 1.64 -20.03 17.60
N ASP A 206 0.85 -20.99 17.11
CA ASP A 206 -0.44 -21.42 17.67
C ASP A 206 -1.49 -20.29 17.79
N VAL A 207 -1.40 -19.25 16.95
CA VAL A 207 -2.38 -18.18 16.94
C VAL A 207 -3.72 -18.67 16.41
N GLN A 208 -4.77 -18.56 17.23
CA GLN A 208 -6.12 -18.95 16.86
C GLN A 208 -6.72 -17.94 15.89
N THR A 209 -6.78 -18.27 14.60
CA THR A 209 -7.35 -17.38 13.58
C THR A 209 -8.78 -17.78 13.23
N ARG A 210 -9.68 -16.79 13.05
CA ARG A 210 -11.05 -16.99 12.59
C ARG A 210 -11.38 -15.99 11.47
N SER A 211 -11.63 -16.51 10.28
CA SER A 211 -12.20 -15.75 9.15
C SER A 211 -13.72 -15.70 9.21
N ALA A 212 -14.34 -14.87 8.36
CA ALA A 212 -15.80 -14.70 8.28
C ALA A 212 -16.47 -14.49 9.66
N SER A 213 -15.78 -13.75 10.55
CA SER A 213 -16.16 -13.59 11.96
C SER A 213 -16.19 -12.09 12.34
N PRO A 214 -17.17 -11.31 11.81
CA PRO A 214 -17.28 -9.89 12.09
C PRO A 214 -17.46 -9.61 13.59
N VAL A 215 -16.72 -8.64 14.12
CA VAL A 215 -16.92 -8.14 15.46
C VAL A 215 -18.10 -7.16 15.46
N GLU A 216 -19.08 -7.38 16.34
CA GLU A 216 -20.23 -6.51 16.53
C GLU A 216 -19.93 -5.39 17.54
N ARG A 217 -19.27 -5.77 18.64
CA ARG A 217 -18.88 -4.82 19.70
C ARG A 217 -17.80 -5.38 20.62
N LEU A 218 -17.14 -4.52 21.35
CA LEU A 218 -16.23 -4.87 22.46
C LEU A 218 -17.04 -5.19 23.72
N LEU A 219 -16.48 -6.03 24.58
CA LEU A 219 -17.05 -6.43 25.88
C LEU A 219 -16.35 -5.65 26.99
N LYS A 220 -17.14 -5.02 27.88
CA LYS A 220 -16.64 -4.27 29.04
C LYS A 220 -16.92 -5.01 30.35
N ASP A 221 -15.98 -4.93 31.26
CA ASP A 221 -16.24 -5.28 32.66
C ASP A 221 -16.96 -4.15 33.42
N LYS A 222 -17.24 -4.38 34.71
CA LYS A 222 -17.90 -3.40 35.58
C LYS A 222 -17.10 -2.10 35.80
N LYS A 223 -15.78 -2.13 35.53
CA LYS A 223 -14.90 -0.97 35.67
C LYS A 223 -14.71 -0.22 34.33
N GLY A 224 -15.34 -0.68 33.26
CA GLY A 224 -15.21 -0.11 31.92
C GLY A 224 -14.00 -0.61 31.12
N MET A 225 -13.21 -1.53 31.68
CA MET A 225 -12.09 -2.16 30.97
C MET A 225 -12.61 -3.12 29.92
N ILE A 226 -11.97 -3.14 28.76
CA ILE A 226 -12.28 -4.07 27.69
C ILE A 226 -11.76 -5.46 28.03
N ARG A 227 -12.62 -6.47 27.89
CA ARG A 227 -12.37 -7.88 28.20
C ARG A 227 -12.68 -8.80 27.02
N GLY A 228 -12.48 -8.33 25.82
CA GLY A 228 -12.69 -9.08 24.60
C GLY A 228 -13.73 -8.48 23.68
N ALA A 229 -14.30 -9.30 22.81
CA ALA A 229 -15.29 -8.88 21.83
C ALA A 229 -16.45 -9.88 21.68
N ARG A 230 -17.58 -9.36 21.18
CA ARG A 230 -18.69 -10.16 20.67
C ARG A 230 -18.62 -10.19 19.15
N LEU A 231 -18.60 -11.39 18.60
CA LEU A 231 -18.69 -11.63 17.17
C LEU A 231 -20.14 -11.81 16.74
N GLN A 232 -20.39 -11.71 15.44
CA GLN A 232 -21.67 -12.07 14.85
C GLN A 232 -22.08 -13.50 15.25
N GLY A 233 -23.39 -13.72 15.43
CA GLY A 233 -23.89 -15.00 15.95
C GLY A 233 -23.77 -15.16 17.45
N ASN A 234 -23.55 -14.06 18.18
CA ASN A 234 -23.49 -14.01 19.65
C ASN A 234 -22.29 -14.77 20.28
N VAL A 235 -21.26 -15.05 19.51
CA VAL A 235 -20.02 -15.69 19.97
C VAL A 235 -19.20 -14.67 20.77
N LYS A 236 -18.75 -15.05 21.97
CA LYS A 236 -17.89 -14.22 22.78
C LYS A 236 -16.45 -14.72 22.70
N VAL A 237 -15.50 -13.79 22.53
CA VAL A 237 -14.07 -14.03 22.65
C VAL A 237 -13.55 -13.16 23.80
N GLU A 238 -13.11 -13.82 24.87
CA GLU A 238 -12.56 -13.15 26.05
C GLU A 238 -11.07 -12.88 25.84
N ALA A 239 -10.61 -11.69 26.30
CA ALA A 239 -9.22 -11.27 26.23
C ALA A 239 -8.91 -10.24 27.33
N ASP A 240 -7.64 -10.13 27.72
CA ASP A 240 -7.16 -9.13 28.67
C ASP A 240 -6.94 -7.76 27.99
N GLY A 241 -6.69 -7.77 26.67
CA GLY A 241 -6.56 -6.58 25.83
C GLY A 241 -6.95 -6.86 24.39
N VAL A 242 -7.29 -5.80 23.65
CA VAL A 242 -7.74 -5.87 22.26
C VAL A 242 -6.92 -4.93 21.37
N ILE A 243 -6.44 -5.42 20.23
CA ILE A 243 -5.84 -4.59 19.18
C ILE A 243 -6.83 -4.49 18.03
N MET A 244 -7.35 -3.28 17.80
CA MET A 244 -8.25 -2.97 16.69
C MET A 244 -7.41 -2.63 15.46
N ALA A 245 -7.29 -3.58 14.54
CA ALA A 245 -6.53 -3.45 13.29
C ALA A 245 -7.44 -3.41 12.05
N THR A 246 -8.63 -2.84 12.24
CA THR A 246 -9.63 -2.64 11.19
C THR A 246 -9.47 -1.26 10.54
N PRO A 247 -10.00 -1.07 9.32
CA PRO A 247 -10.14 0.25 8.73
C PRO A 247 -10.86 1.24 9.67
N LEU A 248 -10.63 2.55 9.48
CA LEU A 248 -11.14 3.59 10.38
C LEU A 248 -12.66 3.53 10.56
N ILE A 249 -13.44 3.49 9.46
CA ILE A 249 -14.91 3.45 9.52
C ILE A 249 -15.45 2.19 10.24
N PRO A 250 -14.99 0.96 9.97
CA PRO A 250 -15.35 -0.20 10.78
C PRO A 250 -14.94 -0.08 12.25
N THR A 251 -13.77 0.50 12.55
CA THR A 251 -13.32 0.75 13.92
C THR A 251 -14.31 1.65 14.65
N GLU A 252 -14.67 2.78 14.06
CA GLU A 252 -15.65 3.74 14.61
C GLU A 252 -16.99 3.06 14.92
N LYS A 253 -17.55 2.30 13.98
CA LYS A 253 -18.81 1.55 14.17
C LYS A 253 -18.75 0.55 15.33
N ILE A 254 -17.63 -0.16 15.49
CA ILE A 254 -17.45 -1.11 16.59
C ILE A 254 -17.37 -0.36 17.94
N LEU A 255 -16.68 0.78 17.99
CA LEU A 255 -16.54 1.59 19.20
C LEU A 255 -17.90 2.21 19.60
N GLU A 256 -18.65 2.75 18.64
CA GLU A 256 -20.02 3.24 18.87
C GLU A 256 -20.95 2.14 19.40
N SER A 257 -20.95 0.96 18.76
CA SER A 257 -21.73 -0.22 19.20
C SER A 257 -21.32 -0.67 20.60
N SER A 258 -20.10 -0.38 21.01
CA SER A 258 -19.52 -0.68 22.32
C SER A 258 -19.80 0.42 23.34
N ARG A 259 -20.46 1.52 22.96
CA ARG A 259 -20.67 2.72 23.76
C ARG A 259 -19.34 3.29 24.30
N ILE A 260 -18.35 3.37 23.42
CA ILE A 260 -17.06 4.01 23.67
C ILE A 260 -17.12 5.33 22.89
N ASP A 261 -17.21 6.42 23.65
CA ASP A 261 -17.22 7.76 23.09
C ASP A 261 -15.80 8.26 22.97
N ILE A 262 -15.34 8.37 21.72
CA ILE A 262 -14.01 8.84 21.37
C ILE A 262 -14.08 9.54 20.01
N GLN A 263 -13.37 10.65 19.90
CA GLN A 263 -13.19 11.33 18.63
C GLN A 263 -12.04 10.69 17.86
N LEU A 264 -12.34 9.95 16.81
CA LEU A 264 -11.37 9.48 15.83
C LEU A 264 -11.11 10.58 14.77
N PRO A 265 -9.99 10.50 14.02
CA PRO A 265 -9.75 11.41 12.91
C PRO A 265 -10.83 11.25 11.84
N GLU A 266 -11.12 12.32 11.10
CA GLU A 266 -12.00 12.25 9.94
C GLU A 266 -11.45 11.25 8.92
N PRO A 267 -12.29 10.36 8.36
CA PRO A 267 -11.85 9.42 7.35
C PRO A 267 -11.39 10.14 6.09
N CYS A 268 -10.12 10.05 5.76
CA CYS A 268 -9.59 10.54 4.50
C CYS A 268 -9.15 9.37 3.63
N GLU A 269 -10.10 8.83 2.86
CA GLU A 269 -9.89 7.66 2.03
C GLU A 269 -9.42 8.03 0.63
N LEU A 270 -8.23 7.59 0.26
CA LEU A 270 -7.81 7.59 -1.13
C LEU A 270 -8.47 6.41 -1.85
N LYS A 271 -9.34 6.72 -2.79
CA LYS A 271 -10.05 5.73 -3.61
C LYS A 271 -9.55 5.72 -5.04
N ALA A 272 -9.61 4.57 -5.67
CA ALA A 272 -9.40 4.45 -7.11
C ALA A 272 -10.23 3.30 -7.70
N SER A 273 -10.41 3.36 -9.02
CA SER A 273 -10.86 2.21 -9.80
C SER A 273 -9.65 1.39 -10.23
N VAL A 274 -9.71 0.11 -9.99
CA VAL A 274 -8.67 -0.86 -10.34
C VAL A 274 -9.18 -1.77 -11.44
N TRP A 275 -8.37 -1.96 -12.49
CA TRP A 275 -8.70 -2.85 -13.57
C TRP A 275 -7.48 -3.70 -13.95
N ASP A 276 -7.56 -4.98 -13.62
CA ASP A 276 -6.62 -5.99 -14.10
C ASP A 276 -7.17 -6.56 -15.41
N MET A 277 -6.40 -6.51 -16.50
CA MET A 277 -6.82 -6.90 -17.84
C MET A 277 -5.80 -7.79 -18.51
N LEU A 278 -6.30 -8.83 -19.18
CA LEU A 278 -5.54 -9.66 -20.07
C LEU A 278 -6.00 -9.45 -21.51
N LEU A 279 -5.06 -9.08 -22.36
CA LEU A 279 -5.30 -8.83 -23.77
C LEU A 279 -4.51 -9.81 -24.64
N SER A 280 -5.15 -10.43 -25.64
CA SER A 280 -4.51 -11.31 -26.66
C SER A 280 -3.76 -10.53 -27.74
N GLN A 281 -3.07 -9.46 -27.34
CA GLN A 281 -2.20 -8.66 -28.19
C GLN A 281 -1.03 -8.11 -27.40
N ARG A 282 0.08 -7.84 -28.09
CA ARG A 282 1.27 -7.25 -27.47
C ARG A 282 1.19 -5.73 -27.50
N LEU A 283 1.18 -5.13 -26.33
CA LEU A 283 1.17 -3.68 -26.14
C LEU A 283 2.38 -3.26 -25.27
N PHE A 284 2.77 -2.00 -25.38
CA PHE A 284 3.74 -1.35 -24.48
C PHE A 284 5.08 -2.07 -24.33
N HIS A 285 5.69 -2.49 -25.46
CA HIS A 285 6.96 -3.22 -25.47
C HIS A 285 8.05 -2.52 -24.65
N GLY A 286 8.63 -3.26 -23.67
CA GLY A 286 9.71 -2.78 -22.82
C GLY A 286 9.33 -1.71 -21.79
N ILE A 287 8.06 -1.33 -21.70
CA ILE A 287 7.54 -0.37 -20.72
C ILE A 287 7.13 -1.12 -19.45
N HIS A 288 7.60 -0.68 -18.29
CA HIS A 288 7.21 -1.25 -17.00
C HIS A 288 5.98 -0.55 -16.42
N ALA A 289 5.95 0.78 -16.50
CA ALA A 289 4.84 1.57 -15.99
C ALA A 289 4.63 2.84 -16.81
N ILE A 290 3.39 3.34 -16.78
CA ILE A 290 2.99 4.62 -17.39
C ILE A 290 2.21 5.39 -16.32
N TRP A 291 2.49 6.68 -16.20
CA TRP A 291 1.63 7.64 -15.52
C TRP A 291 0.95 8.53 -16.57
N ASP A 292 -0.37 8.44 -16.69
CA ASP A 292 -1.18 9.42 -17.44
C ASP A 292 -1.54 10.57 -16.51
N ALA A 293 -0.81 11.66 -16.65
CA ALA A 293 -0.97 12.84 -15.79
C ALA A 293 -2.27 13.60 -16.08
N ASP A 294 -2.77 13.53 -17.32
CA ASP A 294 -3.98 14.25 -17.70
C ASP A 294 -5.24 13.57 -17.16
N ARG A 295 -5.26 12.22 -17.13
CA ARG A 295 -6.38 11.42 -16.64
C ARG A 295 -6.18 10.88 -15.24
N ARG A 296 -5.00 11.08 -14.65
CA ARG A 296 -4.61 10.54 -13.33
C ARG A 296 -4.72 9.00 -13.27
N ILE A 297 -4.10 8.34 -14.26
CA ILE A 297 -4.11 6.88 -14.39
C ILE A 297 -2.69 6.35 -14.29
N ALA A 298 -2.47 5.37 -13.41
CA ALA A 298 -1.24 4.59 -13.37
C ALA A 298 -1.46 3.22 -14.04
N ILE A 299 -0.60 2.86 -14.99
CA ILE A 299 -0.64 1.60 -15.71
C ILE A 299 0.67 0.86 -15.42
N TYR A 300 0.56 -0.42 -15.13
CA TYR A 300 1.70 -1.31 -14.95
C TYR A 300 1.57 -2.47 -15.93
N ILE A 301 2.72 -2.92 -16.46
CA ILE A 301 2.79 -3.99 -17.45
C ILE A 301 3.61 -5.15 -16.87
N PRO A 302 3.01 -6.06 -16.07
CA PRO A 302 3.70 -7.16 -15.40
C PRO A 302 4.51 -8.06 -16.33
N ASN A 303 4.13 -8.18 -17.60
CA ASN A 303 4.90 -8.92 -18.61
C ASN A 303 6.41 -8.62 -18.60
N HIS A 304 6.78 -7.38 -18.22
CA HIS A 304 8.15 -6.89 -18.32
C HIS A 304 8.92 -6.93 -17.00
N PHE A 305 8.23 -7.18 -15.86
CA PHE A 305 8.90 -7.27 -14.56
C PHE A 305 8.46 -8.46 -13.69
N THR A 306 7.25 -8.98 -13.85
CA THR A 306 6.76 -10.21 -13.17
C THR A 306 5.98 -11.09 -14.14
N PRO A 307 6.62 -11.60 -15.22
CA PRO A 307 5.93 -12.45 -16.20
C PRO A 307 5.40 -13.74 -15.57
N GLU A 308 5.89 -14.12 -14.41
CA GLU A 308 5.45 -15.30 -13.66
C GLU A 308 3.98 -15.22 -13.20
N LYS A 309 3.40 -14.01 -13.14
CA LYS A 309 1.95 -13.81 -12.88
C LYS A 309 1.06 -14.24 -14.04
N ILE A 310 1.65 -14.58 -15.18
CA ILE A 310 0.97 -14.90 -16.43
C ILE A 310 1.31 -16.36 -16.77
N PRO A 311 0.35 -17.21 -17.20
CA PRO A 311 0.63 -18.54 -17.72
C PRO A 311 1.72 -18.52 -18.78
N GLU A 312 2.63 -19.49 -18.73
CA GLU A 312 3.84 -19.47 -19.56
C GLU A 312 3.55 -19.41 -21.06
N GLU A 313 2.55 -20.14 -21.51
CA GLU A 313 2.09 -20.21 -22.91
C GLU A 313 1.56 -18.87 -23.42
N MET A 314 1.06 -18.01 -22.52
CA MET A 314 0.47 -16.72 -22.88
C MET A 314 1.46 -15.55 -22.82
N ARG A 315 2.62 -15.72 -22.15
CA ARG A 315 3.59 -14.61 -21.92
C ARG A 315 4.10 -13.93 -23.18
N LYS A 316 4.16 -14.64 -24.30
CA LYS A 316 4.71 -14.11 -25.54
C LYS A 316 3.73 -13.25 -26.33
N GLU A 317 2.45 -13.59 -26.32
CA GLU A 317 1.46 -12.98 -27.21
C GLU A 317 0.43 -12.12 -26.50
N HIS A 318 0.30 -12.28 -25.18
CA HIS A 318 -0.67 -11.52 -24.38
C HIS A 318 0.01 -10.37 -23.63
N THR A 319 -0.79 -9.37 -23.31
CA THR A 319 -0.40 -8.29 -22.38
C THR A 319 -1.29 -8.31 -21.17
N TYR A 320 -0.67 -8.36 -19.99
CA TYR A 320 -1.32 -8.11 -18.71
C TYR A 320 -1.15 -6.64 -18.33
N LEU A 321 -2.25 -5.95 -18.08
CA LEU A 321 -2.29 -4.58 -17.61
C LEU A 321 -2.89 -4.55 -16.22
N GLN A 322 -2.20 -3.91 -15.28
CA GLN A 322 -2.75 -3.49 -13.99
C GLN A 322 -2.96 -1.99 -14.04
N ILE A 323 -4.21 -1.55 -14.06
CA ILE A 323 -4.57 -0.13 -14.22
C ILE A 323 -5.20 0.38 -12.95
N LEU A 324 -4.77 1.56 -12.52
CA LEU A 324 -5.26 2.26 -11.36
C LEU A 324 -5.68 3.67 -11.79
N SER A 325 -6.97 3.99 -11.73
CA SER A 325 -7.49 5.33 -12.03
C SER A 325 -8.00 6.03 -10.79
N PHE A 326 -7.46 7.22 -10.54
CA PHE A 326 -7.93 8.12 -9.48
C PHE A 326 -9.10 9.01 -9.93
N SER A 327 -9.49 8.91 -11.20
CA SER A 327 -10.59 9.68 -11.82
C SER A 327 -11.77 8.80 -12.25
N GLY A 328 -11.80 7.54 -11.82
CA GLY A 328 -12.88 6.60 -12.09
C GLY A 328 -12.64 5.69 -13.31
N SER A 329 -13.43 4.62 -13.42
CA SER A 329 -13.25 3.57 -14.44
C SER A 329 -13.51 4.05 -15.87
N GLN A 330 -14.36 5.06 -16.06
CA GLN A 330 -14.65 5.62 -17.39
C GLN A 330 -13.39 6.17 -18.07
N THR A 331 -12.50 6.81 -17.30
CA THR A 331 -11.24 7.37 -17.85
C THR A 331 -10.29 6.27 -18.35
N ILE A 332 -10.37 5.06 -17.77
CA ILE A 332 -9.62 3.89 -18.26
C ILE A 332 -10.13 3.49 -19.64
N VAL A 333 -11.45 3.46 -19.84
CA VAL A 333 -12.06 3.13 -21.15
C VAL A 333 -11.61 4.13 -22.19
N GLU A 334 -11.65 5.43 -21.89
CA GLU A 334 -11.22 6.51 -22.79
C GLU A 334 -9.75 6.37 -23.20
N LEU A 335 -8.89 6.07 -22.23
CA LEU A 335 -7.47 5.84 -22.49
C LEU A 335 -7.25 4.63 -23.41
N LEU A 336 -7.94 3.50 -23.12
CA LEU A 336 -7.83 2.29 -23.93
C LEU A 336 -8.37 2.50 -25.35
N ASP A 337 -9.48 3.22 -25.51
CA ASP A 337 -10.04 3.55 -26.82
C ASP A 337 -9.09 4.42 -27.65
N GLU A 338 -8.38 5.33 -27.02
CA GLU A 338 -7.39 6.19 -27.66
C GLU A 338 -6.08 5.47 -28.01
N ARG A 339 -5.59 4.60 -27.11
CA ARG A 339 -4.22 4.07 -27.17
C ARG A 339 -4.10 2.60 -27.52
N CYS A 340 -5.16 1.84 -27.39
CA CYS A 340 -5.16 0.39 -27.59
C CYS A 340 -6.26 -0.01 -28.58
N ALA A 341 -6.11 0.38 -29.85
CA ALA A 341 -7.11 0.14 -30.88
C ALA A 341 -7.58 -1.32 -30.90
N GLY A 342 -8.90 -1.54 -30.87
CA GLY A 342 -9.50 -2.87 -30.88
C GLY A 342 -9.36 -3.66 -29.58
N TRP A 343 -8.95 -3.05 -28.47
CA TRP A 343 -8.71 -3.74 -27.19
C TRP A 343 -9.89 -4.64 -26.76
N ARG A 344 -11.14 -4.23 -27.02
CA ARG A 344 -12.33 -5.03 -26.66
C ARG A 344 -12.38 -6.39 -27.35
N THR A 345 -11.92 -6.48 -28.60
CA THR A 345 -11.87 -7.75 -29.34
C THR A 345 -10.69 -8.62 -28.91
N HIS A 346 -9.72 -8.05 -28.23
CA HIS A 346 -8.56 -8.73 -27.69
C HIS A 346 -8.68 -9.02 -26.18
N LEU A 347 -9.76 -8.60 -25.52
CA LEU A 347 -9.97 -8.85 -24.11
C LEU A 347 -10.21 -10.34 -23.88
N VAL A 348 -9.30 -10.99 -23.15
CA VAL A 348 -9.38 -12.42 -22.80
C VAL A 348 -10.02 -12.59 -21.43
N ASP A 349 -9.58 -11.79 -20.47
CA ASP A 349 -10.06 -11.84 -19.09
C ASP A 349 -9.87 -10.51 -18.39
N GLU A 350 -10.70 -10.22 -17.38
CA GLU A 350 -10.63 -8.98 -16.63
C GLU A 350 -11.16 -9.10 -15.21
N ARG A 351 -10.61 -8.27 -14.32
CA ARG A 351 -11.15 -8.01 -13.00
C ARG A 351 -11.29 -6.51 -12.79
N LYS A 352 -12.50 -6.05 -12.53
CA LYS A 352 -12.80 -4.65 -12.23
C LYS A 352 -13.18 -4.49 -10.77
N LEU A 353 -12.62 -3.48 -10.14
CA LEU A 353 -12.95 -3.08 -8.78
C LEU A 353 -13.10 -1.55 -8.78
N ASP A 354 -14.31 -1.07 -8.57
CA ASP A 354 -14.58 0.37 -8.48
C ASP A 354 -14.57 0.86 -7.03
N ASN A 355 -14.12 2.10 -6.83
CA ASN A 355 -14.08 2.76 -5.52
C ASN A 355 -13.32 1.97 -4.44
N VAL A 356 -12.24 1.29 -4.82
CA VAL A 356 -11.39 0.58 -3.86
C VAL A 356 -10.65 1.59 -2.98
N VAL A 357 -10.74 1.41 -1.67
CA VAL A 357 -9.92 2.17 -0.72
C VAL A 357 -8.48 1.68 -0.80
N ILE A 358 -7.61 2.50 -1.34
CA ILE A 358 -6.17 2.20 -1.48
C ILE A 358 -5.44 2.51 -0.18
N SER A 359 -5.76 3.65 0.42
CA SER A 359 -5.18 4.12 1.69
C SER A 359 -6.22 4.87 2.48
N GLN A 360 -6.12 4.79 3.80
CA GLN A 360 -6.89 5.61 4.73
C GLN A 360 -6.03 6.70 5.39
N ALA A 361 -4.75 6.74 5.06
CA ALA A 361 -3.78 7.75 5.46
C ALA A 361 -3.53 8.77 4.35
N SER A 362 -4.57 9.13 3.57
CA SER A 362 -4.44 10.13 2.50
C SER A 362 -4.46 11.55 3.02
N GLU A 363 -4.88 11.76 4.28
CA GLU A 363 -4.73 13.05 4.94
C GLU A 363 -3.26 13.24 5.33
N VAL A 364 -2.70 14.36 4.89
CA VAL A 364 -1.39 14.81 5.29
C VAL A 364 -1.57 15.82 6.42
N PHE A 365 -1.10 15.47 7.60
CA PHE A 365 -1.10 16.36 8.76
C PHE A 365 0.34 16.77 9.06
N GLU A 366 0.58 18.08 9.12
CA GLU A 366 1.93 18.64 9.29
C GLU A 366 2.98 18.05 8.32
N GLY A 367 2.58 17.80 7.07
CA GLY A 367 3.46 17.29 6.02
C GLY A 367 3.73 15.77 6.04
N ARG A 368 3.12 15.03 6.96
CA ARG A 368 3.28 13.57 7.11
C ARG A 368 1.98 12.81 6.90
N PRO A 369 2.03 11.53 6.50
CA PRO A 369 0.83 10.71 6.37
C PRO A 369 0.26 10.36 7.74
N GLY A 370 -1.03 10.51 7.86
CA GLY A 370 -1.73 10.23 9.10
C GLY A 370 -1.49 11.30 10.18
N ARG A 371 -2.25 11.21 11.24
CA ARG A 371 -2.02 12.02 12.43
C ARG A 371 -1.05 11.29 13.35
N LEU A 372 -0.18 12.04 14.04
CA LEU A 372 0.45 11.58 15.28
C LEU A 372 -0.69 11.35 16.30
N TYR A 373 -1.22 10.14 16.30
CA TYR A 373 -2.32 9.81 17.18
C TYR A 373 -1.74 9.08 18.38
N GLU A 374 -1.83 9.70 19.53
CA GLU A 374 -1.64 8.98 20.79
C GLU A 374 -2.72 7.91 20.87
N GLN A 375 -2.40 6.75 21.39
CA GLN A 375 -3.34 5.63 21.54
C GLN A 375 -4.41 6.00 22.59
N PRO A 376 -5.59 6.45 22.17
CA PRO A 376 -6.53 7.10 23.09
C PRO A 376 -7.28 6.12 23.99
N LEU A 377 -7.16 4.82 23.71
CA LEU A 377 -7.91 3.75 24.37
C LEU A 377 -7.03 2.79 25.18
N LEU A 378 -5.72 3.06 25.30
CA LEU A 378 -4.81 2.18 26.05
C LEU A 378 -5.25 2.00 27.50
N ASP A 379 -5.72 3.06 28.16
CA ASP A 379 -6.24 3.01 29.53
C ASP A 379 -7.48 2.12 29.68
N HIS A 380 -8.15 1.79 28.57
CA HIS A 380 -9.27 0.85 28.53
C HIS A 380 -8.86 -0.56 28.05
N GLY A 381 -7.56 -0.80 27.83
CA GLY A 381 -7.04 -2.08 27.32
C GLY A 381 -7.25 -2.27 25.82
N VAL A 382 -7.30 -1.18 25.04
CA VAL A 382 -7.43 -1.23 23.57
C VAL A 382 -6.32 -0.42 22.92
N ALA A 383 -5.64 -1.02 21.94
CA ALA A 383 -4.74 -0.33 21.02
C ALA A 383 -5.32 -0.30 19.61
N LEU A 384 -5.01 0.74 18.85
CA LEU A 384 -5.44 0.94 17.47
C LEU A 384 -4.27 0.71 16.51
N ALA A 385 -4.52 0.07 15.37
CA ALA A 385 -3.54 -0.18 14.32
C ALA A 385 -4.16 -0.03 12.91
N GLY A 386 -3.36 0.32 11.94
CA GLY A 386 -3.77 0.50 10.55
C GLY A 386 -2.85 1.49 9.82
N ASP A 387 -2.97 1.60 8.51
CA ASP A 387 -2.24 2.61 7.74
C ASP A 387 -2.59 4.04 8.16
N TRP A 388 -3.78 4.26 8.69
CA TRP A 388 -4.26 5.52 9.24
C TRP A 388 -3.71 5.88 10.64
N MET A 389 -3.00 4.94 11.27
CA MET A 389 -2.30 5.14 12.56
C MET A 389 -0.79 5.31 12.39
N SER A 390 -0.27 5.31 11.15
CA SER A 390 1.17 5.40 10.90
C SER A 390 1.59 6.83 10.62
N ASP A 391 2.63 7.28 11.29
CA ASP A 391 3.35 8.55 11.08
C ASP A 391 4.74 8.34 10.47
N GLU A 392 5.17 7.08 10.26
CA GLU A 392 6.53 6.74 9.85
C GLU A 392 6.64 6.29 8.39
N ALA A 393 5.58 5.68 7.85
CA ALA A 393 5.62 5.09 6.52
C ALA A 393 4.24 5.08 5.84
N TRP A 394 4.24 4.76 4.54
CA TRP A 394 3.05 4.73 3.71
C TRP A 394 2.52 3.31 3.49
N LEU A 395 1.20 3.20 3.21
CA LEU A 395 0.54 1.99 2.73
C LEU A 395 0.80 0.77 3.64
N SER A 396 1.27 -0.33 3.03
CA SER A 396 1.51 -1.59 3.76
C SER A 396 2.62 -1.50 4.79
N GLU A 397 3.69 -0.72 4.53
CA GLU A 397 4.75 -0.49 5.52
C GLU A 397 4.21 0.28 6.73
N GLY A 398 3.43 1.34 6.50
CA GLY A 398 2.76 2.08 7.57
C GLY A 398 1.81 1.20 8.37
N ALA A 399 1.00 0.37 7.69
CA ALA A 399 0.13 -0.59 8.35
C ALA A 399 0.93 -1.58 9.21
N PHE A 400 2.04 -2.13 8.69
CA PHE A 400 2.88 -3.09 9.40
C PHE A 400 3.51 -2.47 10.66
N ILE A 401 4.15 -1.30 10.51
CA ILE A 401 4.80 -0.57 11.61
C ILE A 401 3.79 -0.22 12.71
N SER A 402 2.61 0.28 12.33
CA SER A 402 1.55 0.61 13.29
C SER A 402 1.07 -0.61 14.09
N GLY A 403 1.00 -1.77 13.47
CA GLY A 403 0.67 -3.03 14.14
C GLY A 403 1.71 -3.43 15.19
N LEU A 404 3.01 -3.35 14.84
CA LEU A 404 4.10 -3.60 15.78
C LEU A 404 4.05 -2.63 16.98
N LYS A 405 3.82 -1.33 16.70
CA LYS A 405 3.74 -0.28 17.72
C LYS A 405 2.56 -0.50 18.66
N ALA A 406 1.37 -0.77 18.14
CA ALA A 406 0.17 -1.03 18.93
C ALA A 406 0.34 -2.22 19.89
N ALA A 407 1.00 -3.29 19.43
CA ALA A 407 1.29 -4.45 20.30
C ALA A 407 2.24 -4.12 21.44
N ARG A 408 3.28 -3.32 21.18
CA ARG A 408 4.25 -2.89 22.21
C ARG A 408 3.61 -1.98 23.27
N GLU A 409 2.87 -0.98 22.82
CA GLU A 409 2.17 -0.03 23.70
C GLU A 409 1.13 -0.74 24.58
N LEU A 410 0.35 -1.67 24.01
CA LEU A 410 -0.57 -2.47 24.80
C LEU A 410 0.15 -3.40 25.78
N HIS A 411 1.28 -4.00 25.39
CA HIS A 411 2.12 -4.81 26.28
C HIS A 411 2.63 -4.00 27.48
N GLU A 412 3.16 -2.82 27.23
CA GLU A 412 3.63 -1.91 28.29
C GLU A 412 2.50 -1.59 29.25
N LYS A 413 1.33 -1.20 28.71
CA LYS A 413 0.15 -0.87 29.52
C LYS A 413 -0.37 -2.01 30.37
N LEU A 414 -0.35 -3.24 29.88
CA LEU A 414 -0.80 -4.42 30.64
C LEU A 414 0.17 -4.85 31.73
N ASN A 415 1.41 -4.35 31.72
CA ASN A 415 2.43 -4.63 32.76
C ASN A 415 2.57 -3.51 33.78
N GLU A 416 1.89 -2.36 33.61
CA GLU A 416 1.70 -1.32 34.63
C GLU A 416 0.70 -1.78 35.72
#